data_d7aaab99bdeabd388bdd71b57eadc522
#
_entry.id   d7aaab99bdeabd388bdd71b57eadc522
#
_cell.length_a   1.000
_cell.length_b   1.000
_cell.length_c   1.000
_cell.angle_alpha   90.00
_cell.angle_beta   90.00
_cell.angle_gamma   90.00
#
_symmetry.space_group_name_H-M   'P 1'
#
loop_
_entity.id
_entity.type
_entity.pdbx_description
1 polymer ?
#
loop_
_entity_poly.entity_id
_entity_poly.type
_entity_poly.pdbx_seq_one_letter_code
_entity_poly.pdbx_strand_id
1 'polypeptide(L)'
;NHLKVKIPKDACLDSLDVMDSLLGKKDSKGRPHLVQQDNGRGGNYGYRVGNWKLQRHDSKKKRNVVVNQKLANSPAPRYALFDLSKDVREKKNVSQQNPKVFKRMTEELQKILDDGRSRSAK
;
A
#
# COMPACT_ATOMS: atom_id res chain seq x y z
N ASN A 1 -7.09 -20.31 -10.66
CA ASN A 1 -6.10 -20.52 -11.72
C ASN A 1 -6.83 -21.04 -12.99
N HIS A 2 -7.11 -20.14 -13.94
CA HIS A 2 -7.88 -20.43 -15.16
C HIS A 2 -7.18 -21.48 -16.06
N LEU A 3 -5.85 -21.44 -16.11
CA LEU A 3 -5.04 -22.36 -16.93
C LEU A 3 -4.68 -23.64 -16.19
N LYS A 4 -5.11 -23.84 -14.95
CA LYS A 4 -4.76 -24.99 -14.09
C LYS A 4 -3.24 -25.23 -13.93
N VAL A 5 -2.43 -24.20 -14.15
CA VAL A 5 -0.97 -24.27 -14.01
C VAL A 5 -0.59 -24.00 -12.55
N LYS A 6 0.25 -24.85 -11.99
CA LYS A 6 0.79 -24.67 -10.63
C LYS A 6 1.90 -23.62 -10.67
N ILE A 7 1.71 -22.51 -9.97
CA ILE A 7 2.74 -21.47 -9.85
C ILE A 7 3.78 -21.95 -8.84
N PRO A 8 5.09 -21.92 -9.17
CA PRO A 8 6.16 -22.22 -8.22
C PRO A 8 6.09 -21.31 -6.98
N LYS A 9 6.57 -21.78 -5.83
CA LYS A 9 6.51 -21.02 -4.57
C LYS A 9 7.34 -19.75 -4.57
N ASP A 10 8.43 -19.77 -5.32
CA ASP A 10 9.41 -18.70 -5.48
C ASP A 10 9.13 -17.77 -6.67
N ALA A 11 8.06 -18.03 -7.43
CA ALA A 11 7.66 -17.20 -8.55
C ALA A 11 6.46 -16.30 -8.21
N CYS A 12 6.37 -15.16 -8.88
CA CYS A 12 5.22 -14.25 -8.78
C CYS A 12 4.89 -13.83 -7.33
N LEU A 13 5.89 -13.45 -6.55
CA LEU A 13 5.82 -13.20 -5.11
C LEU A 13 4.77 -12.16 -4.71
N ASP A 14 4.47 -11.21 -5.59
CA ASP A 14 3.49 -10.14 -5.38
C ASP A 14 2.22 -10.29 -6.22
N SER A 15 2.11 -11.40 -6.97
CA SER A 15 0.94 -11.64 -7.82
C SER A 15 -0.19 -12.30 -7.05
N LEU A 16 -1.38 -11.76 -7.19
CA LEU A 16 -2.61 -12.29 -6.63
C LEU A 16 -3.52 -12.76 -7.77
N ASP A 17 -4.22 -13.88 -7.58
CA ASP A 17 -5.23 -14.32 -8.53
C ASP A 17 -6.46 -13.41 -8.39
N VAL A 18 -6.70 -12.59 -9.38
CA VAL A 18 -7.85 -11.68 -9.48
C VAL A 18 -8.72 -11.99 -10.70
N MET A 19 -8.59 -13.19 -11.26
CA MET A 19 -9.28 -13.59 -12.48
C MET A 19 -10.80 -13.46 -12.34
N ASP A 20 -11.35 -13.84 -11.20
CA ASP A 20 -12.79 -13.74 -10.96
C ASP A 20 -13.29 -12.30 -11.03
N SER A 21 -12.49 -11.34 -10.54
CA SER A 21 -12.79 -9.91 -10.67
C SER A 21 -12.67 -9.43 -12.11
N LEU A 22 -11.66 -9.88 -12.84
CA LEU A 22 -11.47 -9.52 -14.25
C LEU A 22 -12.60 -10.06 -15.15
N LEU A 23 -13.13 -11.22 -14.80
CA LEU A 23 -14.27 -11.83 -15.50
C LEU A 23 -15.63 -11.30 -15.03
N GLY A 24 -15.66 -10.33 -14.12
CA GLY A 24 -16.90 -9.74 -13.61
C GLY A 24 -17.76 -10.69 -12.79
N LYS A 25 -17.17 -11.74 -12.18
CA LYS A 25 -17.94 -12.64 -11.33
C LYS A 25 -18.52 -11.90 -10.13
N LYS A 26 -19.80 -12.16 -9.88
CA LYS A 26 -20.50 -11.59 -8.73
C LYS A 26 -19.76 -11.96 -7.43
N ASP A 27 -19.69 -11.01 -6.50
CA ASP A 27 -19.07 -11.15 -5.18
C ASP A 27 -17.54 -11.34 -5.18
N SER A 28 -16.87 -11.19 -6.33
CA SER A 28 -15.41 -11.19 -6.38
C SER A 28 -14.84 -9.94 -5.70
N LYS A 29 -13.92 -10.14 -4.74
CA LYS A 29 -13.38 -9.04 -3.90
C LYS A 29 -12.13 -8.37 -4.46
N GLY A 30 -11.58 -8.89 -5.57
CA GLY A 30 -10.33 -8.38 -6.14
C GLY A 30 -9.13 -8.54 -5.20
N ARG A 31 -8.24 -7.57 -5.19
CA ARG A 31 -7.05 -7.58 -4.34
C ARG A 31 -7.41 -7.20 -2.90
N PRO A 32 -6.99 -7.97 -1.90
CA PRO A 32 -7.23 -7.63 -0.49
C PRO A 32 -6.41 -6.42 -0.05
N HIS A 33 -5.25 -6.20 -0.64
CA HIS A 33 -4.37 -5.08 -0.37
C HIS A 33 -3.53 -4.70 -1.59
N LEU A 34 -2.93 -3.52 -1.55
CA LEU A 34 -2.00 -3.02 -2.56
C LEU A 34 -0.82 -2.37 -1.86
N VAL A 35 0.40 -2.78 -2.23
CA VAL A 35 1.64 -2.10 -1.88
C VAL A 35 2.18 -1.43 -3.12
N GLN A 36 2.57 -0.17 -2.99
CA GLN A 36 3.20 0.62 -4.04
C GLN A 36 4.48 1.21 -3.49
N GLN A 37 5.54 1.18 -4.28
CA GLN A 37 6.79 1.87 -4.00
C GLN A 37 6.93 3.00 -5.02
N ASP A 38 7.50 4.14 -4.61
CA ASP A 38 7.82 5.18 -5.57
C ASP A 38 9.03 4.76 -6.44
N ASN A 39 9.22 5.43 -7.56
CA ASN A 39 10.33 5.16 -8.48
C ASN A 39 11.63 5.88 -8.09
N GLY A 40 11.66 6.52 -6.93
CA GLY A 40 12.80 7.25 -6.43
C GLY A 40 13.76 6.36 -5.62
N ARG A 41 14.32 6.92 -4.56
CA ARG A 41 15.12 6.15 -3.60
C ARG A 41 14.20 5.24 -2.80
N GLY A 42 14.62 4.01 -2.56
CA GLY A 42 13.86 3.03 -1.79
C GLY A 42 13.42 3.56 -0.43
N GLY A 43 12.33 2.99 0.10
CA GLY A 43 11.82 3.31 1.44
C GLY A 43 10.54 4.12 1.50
N ASN A 44 10.07 4.67 0.37
CA ASN A 44 8.76 5.29 0.27
C ASN A 44 7.73 4.28 -0.21
N TYR A 45 6.73 4.01 0.60
CA TYR A 45 5.70 3.03 0.31
C TYR A 45 4.31 3.61 0.53
N GLY A 46 3.37 3.24 -0.34
CA GLY A 46 1.93 3.35 -0.12
C GLY A 46 1.36 1.95 0.13
N TYR A 47 0.65 1.76 1.23
CA TYR A 47 -0.03 0.51 1.58
C TYR A 47 -1.52 0.77 1.73
N ARG A 48 -2.33 0.11 0.91
CA ARG A 48 -3.79 0.29 0.91
C ARG A 48 -4.50 -1.01 1.25
N VAL A 49 -5.46 -0.91 2.18
CA VAL A 49 -6.40 -1.97 2.56
C VAL A 49 -7.80 -1.37 2.63
N GLY A 50 -8.67 -1.73 1.69
CA GLY A 50 -9.99 -1.13 1.58
C GLY A 50 -9.90 0.39 1.41
N ASN A 51 -10.53 1.15 2.32
CA ASN A 51 -10.51 2.61 2.31
C ASN A 51 -9.34 3.23 3.08
N TRP A 52 -8.54 2.42 3.76
CA TRP A 52 -7.38 2.92 4.49
C TRP A 52 -6.14 2.92 3.61
N LYS A 53 -5.38 4.01 3.66
CA LYS A 53 -4.07 4.12 3.03
C LYS A 53 -3.04 4.60 4.03
N LEU A 54 -2.01 3.79 4.24
CA LEU A 54 -0.82 4.13 4.99
C LEU A 54 0.27 4.58 4.02
N GLN A 55 0.88 5.73 4.27
CA GLN A 55 2.10 6.16 3.59
C GLN A 55 3.28 6.05 4.54
N ARG A 56 4.39 5.46 4.07
CA ARG A 56 5.69 5.48 4.74
C ARG A 56 6.64 6.32 3.91
N HIS A 57 7.32 7.26 4.56
CA HIS A 57 8.36 8.08 3.95
C HIS A 57 9.72 7.68 4.51
N ASP A 58 10.70 7.44 3.64
CA ASP A 58 12.08 7.16 4.02
C ASP A 58 12.81 8.42 4.46
N SER A 59 12.49 9.54 3.81
CA SER A 59 13.06 10.85 4.15
C SER A 59 12.07 11.72 4.91
N LYS A 60 12.58 12.58 5.79
CA LYS A 60 11.79 13.60 6.51
C LYS A 60 11.22 14.70 5.58
N LYS A 61 11.43 14.60 4.27
CA LYS A 61 10.99 15.59 3.28
C LYS A 61 10.07 14.96 2.25
N LYS A 62 8.95 15.58 1.98
CA LYS A 62 8.09 15.20 0.86
C LYS A 62 8.84 15.43 -0.45
N ARG A 63 8.82 14.43 -1.33
CA ARG A 63 9.37 14.53 -2.67
C ARG A 63 8.24 14.64 -3.69
N ASN A 64 7.77 15.82 -3.94
CA ASN A 64 6.99 16.09 -5.14
C ASN A 64 7.54 17.35 -5.82
N VAL A 65 8.74 17.20 -6.35
CA VAL A 65 9.58 18.31 -6.86
C VAL A 65 8.98 18.93 -8.12
N VAL A 66 8.22 18.15 -8.91
CA VAL A 66 7.76 18.59 -10.24
C VAL A 66 6.50 19.44 -10.16
N VAL A 67 5.63 19.19 -9.19
CA VAL A 67 4.29 19.82 -9.14
C VAL A 67 4.23 20.98 -8.14
N ASN A 68 5.02 20.94 -7.06
CA ASN A 68 4.98 21.99 -6.05
C ASN A 68 6.25 22.01 -5.19
N GLN A 69 7.17 22.92 -5.51
CA GLN A 69 8.45 23.08 -4.79
C GLN A 69 8.26 23.41 -3.30
N LYS A 70 7.18 24.11 -2.92
CA LYS A 70 6.86 24.38 -1.51
C LYS A 70 6.51 23.11 -0.75
N LEU A 71 5.82 22.16 -1.38
CA LEU A 71 5.50 20.86 -0.80
C LEU A 71 6.71 19.92 -0.76
N ALA A 72 7.62 20.01 -1.74
CA ALA A 72 8.82 19.17 -1.80
C ALA A 72 9.75 19.35 -0.60
N ASN A 73 9.76 20.54 0.00
CA ASN A 73 10.59 20.88 1.15
C ASN A 73 9.84 20.83 2.48
N SER A 74 8.55 20.50 2.47
CA SER A 74 7.76 20.43 3.70
C SER A 74 8.17 19.21 4.53
N PRO A 75 8.27 19.34 5.86
CA PRO A 75 8.44 18.19 6.74
C PRO A 75 7.33 17.18 6.52
N ALA A 76 7.68 15.90 6.45
CA ALA A 76 6.72 14.82 6.37
C ALA A 76 6.93 13.87 7.56
N PRO A 77 5.87 13.41 8.22
CA PRO A 77 6.00 12.36 9.22
C PRO A 77 6.46 11.08 8.52
N ARG A 78 7.19 10.21 9.25
CA ARG A 78 7.63 8.92 8.71
C ARG A 78 6.45 8.08 8.22
N TYR A 79 5.33 8.18 8.90
CA TYR A 79 4.08 7.51 8.52
C TYR A 79 2.91 8.50 8.54
N ALA A 80 2.01 8.35 7.61
CA ALA A 80 0.73 9.06 7.57
C ALA A 80 -0.39 8.07 7.22
N LEU A 81 -1.54 8.18 7.89
CA LEU A 81 -2.72 7.35 7.65
C LEU A 81 -3.84 8.22 7.09
N PHE A 82 -4.51 7.73 6.04
CA PHE A 82 -5.62 8.41 5.38
C PHE A 82 -6.84 7.50 5.29
N ASP A 83 -8.02 8.08 5.50
CA ASP A 83 -9.31 7.44 5.24
C ASP A 83 -9.84 7.93 3.89
N LEU A 84 -9.63 7.14 2.85
CA LEU A 84 -10.02 7.49 1.48
C LEU A 84 -11.53 7.56 1.26
N SER A 85 -12.35 7.04 2.18
CA SER A 85 -13.80 7.19 2.11
C SER A 85 -14.25 8.62 2.39
N LYS A 86 -13.42 9.42 3.10
CA LYS A 86 -13.70 10.80 3.51
C LYS A 86 -12.71 11.80 2.92
N ASP A 87 -11.51 11.36 2.59
CA ASP A 87 -10.40 12.21 2.12
C ASP A 87 -9.65 11.56 0.96
N VAL A 88 -10.27 11.54 -0.22
CA VAL A 88 -9.67 10.99 -1.45
C VAL A 88 -8.39 11.75 -1.85
N ARG A 89 -8.23 13.00 -1.40
CA ARG A 89 -7.06 13.83 -1.72
C ARG A 89 -5.91 13.68 -0.74
N GLU A 90 -6.05 12.82 0.28
CA GLU A 90 -4.98 12.54 1.26
C GLU A 90 -4.44 13.80 1.94
N LYS A 91 -5.33 14.72 2.31
CA LYS A 91 -4.95 16.02 2.92
C LYS A 91 -4.76 15.92 4.42
N LYS A 92 -5.52 15.03 5.08
CA LYS A 92 -5.58 14.95 6.54
C LYS A 92 -5.01 13.63 7.05
N ASN A 93 -3.86 13.69 7.71
CA ASN A 93 -3.33 12.54 8.43
C ASN A 93 -4.18 12.25 9.66
N VAL A 94 -4.79 11.07 9.71
CA VAL A 94 -5.70 10.63 10.78
C VAL A 94 -5.10 9.53 11.67
N SER A 95 -3.79 9.36 11.66
CA SER A 95 -3.09 8.32 12.46
C SER A 95 -3.36 8.43 13.95
N GLN A 96 -3.39 9.64 14.50
CA GLN A 96 -3.66 9.88 15.92
C GLN A 96 -5.11 9.58 16.32
N GLN A 97 -6.07 9.82 15.41
CA GLN A 97 -7.48 9.56 15.65
C GLN A 97 -7.84 8.06 15.51
N ASN A 98 -6.97 7.28 14.82
CA ASN A 98 -7.21 5.87 14.53
C ASN A 98 -6.00 4.98 14.91
N PRO A 99 -5.57 4.99 16.18
CA PRO A 99 -4.31 4.32 16.58
C PRO A 99 -4.32 2.81 16.35
N LYS A 100 -5.47 2.16 16.50
CA LYS A 100 -5.59 0.70 16.25
C LYS A 100 -5.37 0.35 14.77
N VAL A 101 -6.00 1.11 13.87
CA VAL A 101 -5.83 0.92 12.42
C VAL A 101 -4.40 1.24 12.01
N PHE A 102 -3.86 2.34 12.52
CA PHE A 102 -2.49 2.78 12.26
C PHE A 102 -1.48 1.72 12.67
N LYS A 103 -1.56 1.20 13.90
CA LYS A 103 -0.69 0.14 14.40
C LYS A 103 -0.75 -1.10 13.51
N ARG A 104 -1.97 -1.62 13.26
CA ARG A 104 -2.17 -2.81 12.43
C ARG A 104 -1.53 -2.64 11.04
N MET A 105 -1.84 -1.55 10.33
CA MET A 105 -1.33 -1.34 8.98
C MET A 105 0.19 -1.14 8.93
N THR A 106 0.77 -0.55 9.97
CA THR A 106 2.23 -0.41 10.08
C THR A 106 2.90 -1.77 10.26
N GLU A 107 2.34 -2.64 11.11
CA GLU A 107 2.84 -3.99 11.33
C GLU A 107 2.69 -4.87 10.08
N GLU A 108 1.53 -4.79 9.41
CA GLU A 108 1.28 -5.52 8.16
C GLU A 108 2.25 -5.09 7.05
N LEU A 109 2.45 -3.78 6.85
CA LEU A 109 3.42 -3.28 5.87
C LEU A 109 4.84 -3.72 6.22
N GLN A 110 5.26 -3.61 7.48
CA GLN A 110 6.60 -4.02 7.89
C GLN A 110 6.81 -5.51 7.62
N LYS A 111 5.83 -6.34 7.95
CA LYS A 111 5.89 -7.78 7.66
C LYS A 111 6.06 -8.07 6.16
N ILE A 112 5.31 -7.36 5.30
CA ILE A 112 5.43 -7.51 3.84
C ILE A 112 6.85 -7.15 3.37
N LEU A 113 7.43 -6.08 3.93
CA LEU A 113 8.79 -5.66 3.60
C LEU A 113 9.86 -6.66 4.06
N ASP A 114 9.70 -7.22 5.26
CA ASP A 114 10.61 -8.21 5.82
C ASP A 114 10.52 -9.54 5.08
N ASP A 115 9.31 -9.96 4.71
CA ASP A 115 9.06 -11.18 3.93
C ASP A 115 9.50 -11.05 2.45
N GLY A 116 9.74 -9.82 1.96
CA GLY A 116 10.07 -9.53 0.57
C GLY A 116 8.96 -9.91 -0.42
N ARG A 117 7.73 -10.07 0.05
CA ARG A 117 6.57 -10.45 -0.75
C ARG A 117 5.25 -9.95 -0.15
N SER A 118 4.29 -9.63 -0.99
CA SER A 118 2.92 -9.28 -0.55
C SER A 118 1.96 -10.47 -0.56
N ARG A 119 2.31 -11.56 -1.23
CA ARG A 119 1.54 -12.81 -1.25
C ARG A 119 2.02 -13.75 -0.13
N SER A 120 1.09 -14.29 0.66
CA SER A 120 1.43 -15.30 1.67
C SER A 120 2.12 -16.52 1.02
N ALA A 121 3.17 -17.01 1.66
CA ALA A 121 3.75 -18.31 1.32
C ALA A 121 2.72 -19.38 1.71
N LYS A 122 2.12 -20.05 0.72
CA LYS A 122 1.27 -21.23 0.93
C LYS A 122 2.13 -22.48 0.92
#